data_b1fb7e041b1a0f24601f6ace7d5b8b66
#
_entry.id   b1fb7e041b1a0f24601f6ace7d5b8b66
#
_cell.length_a   1.000
_cell.length_b   1.000
_cell.length_c   1.000
_cell.angle_alpha   90.00
_cell.angle_beta   90.00
_cell.angle_gamma   90.00
#
_symmetry.space_group_name_H-M   'P 1'
#
loop_
_entity.id
_entity.type
_entity.pdbx_description
1 polymer ?
#
loop_
_entity_poly.entity_id
_entity_poly.type
_entity_poly.pdbx_seq_one_letter_code
_entity_poly.pdbx_strand_id
1 'polypeptide(L)'
;MPQELAQELGGLGCVDLIVHANRCVRVRNRHAGCHACADACVSGCISIEGNEIKVDSGKCIGCGTCCTACPTCALEACNPNDAALFAQALKVLSVSDGNVVIAARETLLANEGRIDMRKVLQILNLGRLDETFLVRLVAEGAQGATIVAPASQDELLEAGRMMVAKVCNSANALLGAWGSTVRIDIADEFPESVCLGDDGATCVPEPYWREHASACPATIDTRDSDFFQRMKVLPDGTLPHFIPDRREELAEALFAIGTPSQTQVATRLWGHVTIDSERCTGCRICVTFCPTGALLKYVDGGETGVEHTPADCVRCLCCQDVCRAGAIHVNEVVDAESIARGAAERFPMPDEAQFRSNGKSIINAVRKMTKTDRIYER
;
A
#
# COMPACT_ATOMS: atom_id res chain seq x y z
N MET A 1 -5.16 28.45 -6.00
CA MET A 1 -5.18 27.28 -6.90
C MET A 1 -5.59 25.97 -6.18
N PRO A 2 -4.95 25.43 -5.10
CA PRO A 2 -5.48 24.22 -4.44
C PRO A 2 -6.88 24.36 -3.86
N GLN A 3 -7.27 25.57 -3.46
CA GLN A 3 -8.60 25.85 -2.89
C GLN A 3 -9.71 25.89 -3.94
N GLU A 4 -9.44 26.33 -5.16
CA GLU A 4 -10.44 26.35 -6.24
C GLU A 4 -10.68 24.92 -6.76
N LEU A 5 -9.62 24.14 -6.93
CA LEU A 5 -9.75 22.71 -7.27
C LEU A 5 -10.49 21.94 -6.17
N ALA A 6 -10.19 22.20 -4.90
CA ALA A 6 -10.92 21.63 -3.77
C ALA A 6 -12.39 22.08 -3.72
N GLN A 7 -12.72 23.29 -4.17
CA GLN A 7 -14.12 23.76 -4.28
C GLN A 7 -14.86 23.14 -5.48
N GLU A 8 -14.20 23.00 -6.62
CA GLU A 8 -14.78 22.31 -7.78
C GLU A 8 -14.95 20.80 -7.51
N LEU A 9 -14.00 20.17 -6.86
CA LEU A 9 -14.06 18.74 -6.47
C LEU A 9 -14.92 18.52 -5.22
N GLY A 10 -14.93 19.45 -4.25
CA GLY A 10 -15.76 19.41 -3.04
C GLY A 10 -17.27 19.57 -3.33
N GLY A 11 -17.64 20.21 -4.45
CA GLY A 11 -19.03 20.26 -4.94
C GLY A 11 -19.53 18.91 -5.47
N LEU A 12 -18.65 17.90 -5.61
CA LEU A 12 -19.00 16.54 -6.07
C LEU A 12 -19.35 15.57 -4.94
N GLY A 13 -19.21 15.98 -3.67
CA GLY A 13 -19.75 15.25 -2.52
C GLY A 13 -19.14 13.86 -2.24
N CYS A 14 -17.96 13.55 -2.81
CA CYS A 14 -17.40 12.22 -2.77
C CYS A 14 -16.00 12.21 -2.18
N VAL A 15 -15.91 11.95 -0.91
CA VAL A 15 -14.66 11.54 -0.28
C VAL A 15 -14.66 10.04 -0.15
N ASP A 16 -13.85 9.44 -0.94
CA ASP A 16 -13.93 8.06 -1.33
C ASP A 16 -12.83 7.24 -0.68
N LEU A 17 -12.74 7.31 0.66
CA LEU A 17 -11.81 6.53 1.45
C LEU A 17 -12.55 5.59 2.42
N ILE A 18 -12.20 4.33 2.38
CA ILE A 18 -12.51 3.37 3.43
C ILE A 18 -11.35 3.37 4.41
N VAL A 19 -11.65 3.51 5.70
CA VAL A 19 -10.66 3.48 6.79
C VAL A 19 -10.80 2.18 7.57
N HIS A 20 -9.83 1.28 7.40
CA HIS A 20 -9.71 0.04 8.17
C HIS A 20 -8.79 0.25 9.38
N ALA A 21 -9.32 0.84 10.42
CA ALA A 21 -8.54 1.23 11.60
C ALA A 21 -7.79 0.05 12.24
N ASN A 22 -8.35 -1.16 12.22
CA ASN A 22 -7.73 -2.38 12.73
C ASN A 22 -6.50 -2.86 11.94
N ARG A 23 -6.31 -2.40 10.69
CA ARG A 23 -5.12 -2.69 9.87
C ARG A 23 -3.98 -1.70 10.17
N CYS A 24 -4.28 -0.51 10.68
CA CYS A 24 -3.29 0.54 10.91
C CYS A 24 -2.38 0.21 12.09
N VAL A 25 -1.07 0.20 11.86
CA VAL A 25 -0.07 -0.09 12.91
C VAL A 25 -0.08 0.94 14.03
N ARG A 26 -0.40 2.21 13.74
CA ARG A 26 -0.53 3.27 14.75
C ARG A 26 -1.73 3.06 15.65
N VAL A 27 -2.84 2.56 15.09
CA VAL A 27 -4.03 2.19 15.87
C VAL A 27 -3.76 0.95 16.71
N ARG A 28 -3.05 -0.02 16.15
CA ARG A 28 -2.67 -1.26 16.85
C ARG A 28 -1.68 -1.02 17.98
N ASN A 29 -0.71 -0.11 17.78
CA ASN A 29 0.29 0.21 18.79
C ASN A 29 0.70 1.69 18.72
N ARG A 30 0.46 2.42 19.81
CA ARG A 30 0.79 3.85 19.93
C ARG A 30 2.29 4.17 19.78
N HIS A 31 3.17 3.18 19.92
CA HIS A 31 4.61 3.35 19.79
C HIS A 31 5.12 3.06 18.37
N ALA A 32 4.25 2.57 17.47
CA ALA A 32 4.60 2.48 16.06
C ALA A 32 4.81 3.90 15.48
N GLY A 33 5.84 4.10 14.68
CA GLY A 33 6.24 5.41 14.15
C GLY A 33 5.61 5.78 12.80
N CYS A 34 4.75 4.93 12.23
CA CYS A 34 4.23 5.13 10.88
C CYS A 34 3.34 6.37 10.76
N HIS A 35 3.68 7.26 9.83
CA HIS A 35 2.91 8.45 9.43
C HIS A 35 2.69 8.52 7.90
N ALA A 36 2.98 7.45 7.16
CA ALA A 36 3.06 7.44 5.70
C ALA A 36 1.84 8.05 4.98
N CYS A 37 0.63 7.80 5.47
CA CYS A 37 -0.58 8.36 4.86
C CYS A 37 -0.74 9.86 5.13
N ALA A 38 -0.38 10.34 6.32
CA ALA A 38 -0.44 11.76 6.65
C ALA A 38 0.65 12.55 5.91
N ASP A 39 1.87 11.99 5.83
CA ASP A 39 3.00 12.61 5.12
C ASP A 39 2.76 12.69 3.61
N ALA A 40 1.99 11.74 3.06
CA ALA A 40 1.62 11.72 1.64
C ALA A 40 0.39 12.60 1.32
N CYS A 41 -0.29 13.14 2.31
CA CYS A 41 -1.53 13.87 2.12
C CYS A 41 -1.28 15.36 1.88
N VAL A 42 -1.30 15.79 0.63
CA VAL A 42 -1.07 17.20 0.24
C VAL A 42 -2.16 18.13 0.78
N SER A 43 -3.41 17.68 0.83
CA SER A 43 -4.52 18.50 1.36
C SER A 43 -4.54 18.60 2.88
N GLY A 44 -3.69 17.83 3.59
CA GLY A 44 -3.66 17.78 5.05
C GLY A 44 -4.95 17.24 5.67
N CYS A 45 -5.74 16.44 4.93
CA CYS A 45 -6.99 15.89 5.44
C CYS A 45 -6.80 14.72 6.41
N ILE A 46 -5.59 14.14 6.48
CA ILE A 46 -5.31 12.98 7.35
C ILE A 46 -4.47 13.43 8.54
N SER A 47 -4.96 13.16 9.73
CA SER A 47 -4.20 13.30 10.97
C SER A 47 -4.17 12.00 11.77
N ILE A 48 -3.11 11.81 12.55
CA ILE A 48 -2.95 10.67 13.44
C ILE A 48 -2.80 11.22 14.86
N GLU A 49 -3.84 11.07 15.66
CA GLU A 49 -3.87 11.54 17.03
C GLU A 49 -3.97 10.36 18.01
N GLY A 50 -2.91 10.17 18.79
CA GLY A 50 -2.85 9.01 19.69
C GLY A 50 -2.85 7.69 18.90
N ASN A 51 -3.94 6.93 19.02
CA ASN A 51 -4.16 5.67 18.31
C ASN A 51 -5.31 5.75 17.30
N GLU A 52 -5.61 6.93 16.78
CA GLU A 52 -6.71 7.14 15.83
C GLU A 52 -6.20 7.76 14.53
N ILE A 53 -6.73 7.26 13.42
CA ILE A 53 -6.64 7.95 12.13
C ILE A 53 -7.90 8.78 12.00
N LYS A 54 -7.73 10.07 11.74
CA LYS A 54 -8.82 10.98 11.45
C LYS A 54 -8.71 11.46 10.01
N VAL A 55 -9.81 11.42 9.29
CA VAL A 55 -9.93 11.93 7.93
C VAL A 55 -10.95 13.06 7.92
N ASP A 56 -10.49 14.26 7.61
CA ASP A 56 -11.36 15.42 7.36
C ASP A 56 -11.90 15.33 5.92
N SER A 57 -13.15 14.88 5.81
CA SER A 57 -13.81 14.70 4.52
C SER A 57 -13.98 16.01 3.74
N GLY A 58 -14.08 17.14 4.44
CA GLY A 58 -14.19 18.46 3.79
C GLY A 58 -12.90 18.94 3.13
N LYS A 59 -11.76 18.35 3.47
CA LYS A 59 -10.44 18.65 2.88
C LYS A 59 -9.94 17.57 1.91
N CYS A 60 -10.51 16.40 1.96
CA CYS A 60 -10.06 15.32 1.11
C CYS A 60 -10.48 15.58 -0.35
N ILE A 61 -9.53 15.44 -1.25
CA ILE A 61 -9.71 15.66 -2.69
C ILE A 61 -9.78 14.35 -3.48
N GLY A 62 -9.83 13.19 -2.81
CA GLY A 62 -9.95 11.88 -3.46
C GLY A 62 -8.72 11.43 -4.28
N CYS A 63 -7.56 12.06 -4.12
CA CYS A 63 -6.38 11.77 -4.95
C CYS A 63 -5.80 10.34 -4.79
N GLY A 64 -6.11 9.64 -3.69
CA GLY A 64 -5.72 8.25 -3.45
C GLY A 64 -4.25 8.01 -3.08
N THR A 65 -3.40 9.03 -3.05
CA THR A 65 -1.95 8.88 -2.73
C THR A 65 -1.71 8.26 -1.35
N CYS A 66 -2.57 8.55 -0.38
CA CYS A 66 -2.50 7.95 0.96
C CYS A 66 -2.75 6.44 0.96
N CYS A 67 -3.57 5.93 0.04
CA CYS A 67 -3.82 4.49 -0.12
C CYS A 67 -2.57 3.78 -0.65
N THR A 68 -1.90 4.39 -1.64
CA THR A 68 -0.63 3.89 -2.19
C THR A 68 0.51 3.94 -1.18
N ALA A 69 0.53 4.98 -0.33
CA ALA A 69 1.55 5.15 0.70
C ALA A 69 1.38 4.17 1.87
N CYS A 70 0.15 3.68 2.14
CA CYS A 70 -0.14 2.85 3.30
C CYS A 70 0.38 1.43 3.15
N PRO A 71 1.38 0.97 3.95
CA PRO A 71 1.95 -0.36 3.81
C PRO A 71 0.99 -1.48 4.18
N THR A 72 -0.01 -1.20 5.03
CA THR A 72 -0.97 -2.20 5.53
C THR A 72 -2.34 -2.09 4.87
N CYS A 73 -2.51 -1.27 3.84
CA CYS A 73 -3.79 -0.97 3.20
C CYS A 73 -4.90 -0.67 4.24
N ALA A 74 -4.54 0.12 5.27
CA ALA A 74 -5.51 0.62 6.22
C ALA A 74 -6.41 1.72 5.62
N LEU A 75 -6.03 2.25 4.47
CA LEU A 75 -6.79 3.20 3.67
C LEU A 75 -6.97 2.61 2.28
N GLU A 76 -8.20 2.56 1.82
CA GLU A 76 -8.57 2.10 0.49
C GLU A 76 -9.40 3.18 -0.22
N ALA A 77 -9.13 3.39 -1.51
CA ALA A 77 -9.93 4.26 -2.35
C ALA A 77 -11.16 3.51 -2.84
N CYS A 78 -12.33 4.13 -2.79
CA CYS A 78 -13.54 3.53 -3.30
C CYS A 78 -14.04 4.12 -4.63
N ASN A 79 -13.55 5.29 -5.00
CA ASN A 79 -14.00 5.91 -6.26
C ASN A 79 -12.85 6.53 -7.06
N PRO A 80 -12.37 5.86 -8.10
CA PRO A 80 -12.66 4.45 -8.40
C PRO A 80 -11.97 3.52 -7.40
N ASN A 81 -12.57 2.38 -7.11
CA ASN A 81 -11.87 1.32 -6.40
C ASN A 81 -10.82 0.66 -7.33
N ASP A 82 -9.96 -0.17 -6.75
CA ASP A 82 -8.85 -0.80 -7.49
C ASP A 82 -9.34 -1.63 -8.67
N ALA A 83 -10.41 -2.40 -8.50
CA ALA A 83 -10.97 -3.23 -9.56
C ALA A 83 -11.54 -2.40 -10.72
N ALA A 84 -12.26 -1.32 -10.42
CA ALA A 84 -12.80 -0.44 -11.44
C ALA A 84 -11.71 0.30 -12.22
N LEU A 85 -10.68 0.79 -11.50
CA LEU A 85 -9.51 1.42 -12.13
C LEU A 85 -8.78 0.44 -13.05
N PHE A 86 -8.55 -0.79 -12.60
CA PHE A 86 -7.89 -1.81 -13.39
C PHE A 86 -8.70 -2.23 -14.61
N ALA A 87 -10.03 -2.35 -14.48
CA ALA A 87 -10.91 -2.63 -15.60
C ALA A 87 -10.85 -1.54 -16.71
N GLN A 88 -10.68 -0.27 -16.34
CA GLN A 88 -10.44 0.79 -17.32
C GLN A 88 -9.07 0.67 -18.00
N ALA A 89 -8.05 0.29 -17.24
CA ALA A 89 -6.72 0.06 -17.82
C ALA A 89 -6.72 -1.08 -18.84
N LEU A 90 -7.46 -2.16 -18.60
CA LEU A 90 -7.62 -3.26 -19.56
C LEU A 90 -8.35 -2.82 -20.84
N LYS A 91 -9.31 -1.90 -20.75
CA LYS A 91 -9.93 -1.32 -21.95
C LYS A 91 -8.93 -0.52 -22.77
N VAL A 92 -8.09 0.29 -22.11
CA VAL A 92 -7.03 1.02 -22.80
C VAL A 92 -6.00 0.05 -23.42
N LEU A 93 -5.59 -0.98 -22.68
CA LEU A 93 -4.68 -2.01 -23.19
C LEU A 93 -5.23 -2.69 -24.46
N SER A 94 -6.53 -2.93 -24.53
CA SER A 94 -7.19 -3.59 -25.68
C SER A 94 -7.15 -2.77 -26.98
N VAL A 95 -6.96 -1.44 -26.89
CA VAL A 95 -6.91 -0.53 -28.04
C VAL A 95 -5.55 0.12 -28.24
N SER A 96 -4.61 -0.13 -27.36
CA SER A 96 -3.23 0.29 -27.47
C SER A 96 -2.37 -0.86 -28.04
N ASP A 97 -1.32 -0.52 -28.76
CA ASP A 97 -0.40 -1.52 -29.34
C ASP A 97 0.53 -2.14 -28.28
N GLY A 98 -0.06 -2.55 -27.13
CA GLY A 98 0.64 -3.16 -26.01
C GLY A 98 1.31 -2.17 -25.04
N ASN A 99 1.37 -0.88 -25.34
CA ASN A 99 1.90 0.14 -24.44
C ASN A 99 0.76 0.97 -23.84
N VAL A 100 0.51 0.85 -22.54
CA VAL A 100 -0.53 1.59 -21.84
C VAL A 100 -0.01 2.96 -21.44
N VAL A 101 -0.61 4.02 -21.98
CA VAL A 101 -0.30 5.40 -21.57
C VAL A 101 -1.23 5.83 -20.46
N ILE A 102 -0.67 6.40 -19.40
CA ILE A 102 -1.41 6.84 -18.21
C ILE A 102 -1.10 8.30 -17.94
N ALA A 103 -2.12 9.12 -17.71
CA ALA A 103 -1.93 10.52 -17.37
C ALA A 103 -2.96 11.03 -16.35
N ALA A 104 -2.56 12.05 -15.59
CA ALA A 104 -3.49 12.77 -14.73
C ALA A 104 -4.46 13.61 -15.56
N ARG A 105 -5.68 13.81 -15.04
CA ARG A 105 -6.73 14.57 -15.72
C ARG A 105 -6.27 15.97 -16.15
N GLU A 106 -5.59 16.71 -15.28
CA GLU A 106 -5.08 18.04 -15.59
C GLU A 106 -4.09 18.01 -16.76
N THR A 107 -3.22 17.02 -16.80
CA THR A 107 -2.27 16.84 -17.90
C THR A 107 -3.00 16.58 -19.22
N LEU A 108 -4.10 15.82 -19.18
CA LEU A 108 -4.94 15.56 -20.35
C LEU A 108 -5.68 16.82 -20.79
N LEU A 109 -6.28 17.58 -19.86
CA LEU A 109 -6.98 18.84 -20.16
C LEU A 109 -6.02 19.86 -20.81
N ALA A 110 -4.78 19.95 -20.34
CA ALA A 110 -3.77 20.82 -20.93
C ALA A 110 -3.36 20.41 -22.38
N ASN A 111 -3.68 19.19 -22.79
CA ASN A 111 -3.38 18.64 -24.12
C ASN A 111 -4.65 18.24 -24.89
N GLU A 112 -5.80 18.80 -24.51
CA GLU A 112 -7.08 18.51 -25.16
C GLU A 112 -7.01 18.83 -26.67
N GLY A 113 -7.63 17.99 -27.51
CA GLY A 113 -7.58 18.11 -28.94
C GLY A 113 -6.29 17.63 -29.64
N ARG A 114 -5.26 17.23 -28.85
CA ARG A 114 -3.97 16.74 -29.37
C ARG A 114 -3.79 15.24 -29.16
N ILE A 115 -4.57 14.63 -28.28
CA ILE A 115 -4.38 13.26 -27.79
C ILE A 115 -5.63 12.42 -28.07
N ASP A 116 -5.43 11.17 -28.51
CA ASP A 116 -6.51 10.18 -28.60
C ASP A 116 -6.83 9.62 -27.21
N MET A 117 -7.88 10.18 -26.61
CA MET A 117 -8.30 9.86 -25.25
C MET A 117 -8.74 8.40 -25.03
N ARG A 118 -9.00 7.66 -26.11
CA ARG A 118 -9.31 6.22 -26.02
C ARG A 118 -8.11 5.37 -25.67
N LYS A 119 -6.90 5.86 -26.01
CA LYS A 119 -5.61 5.17 -25.82
C LYS A 119 -4.88 5.58 -24.54
N VAL A 120 -5.49 6.45 -23.73
CA VAL A 120 -4.87 6.95 -22.49
C VAL A 120 -5.76 6.64 -21.30
N LEU A 121 -5.18 6.01 -20.29
CA LEU A 121 -5.86 5.84 -19.01
C LEU A 121 -5.85 7.17 -18.26
N GLN A 122 -7.05 7.73 -18.07
CA GLN A 122 -7.25 8.92 -17.27
C GLN A 122 -7.31 8.55 -15.78
N ILE A 123 -6.54 9.23 -14.94
CA ILE A 123 -6.66 9.14 -13.50
C ILE A 123 -6.71 10.53 -12.87
N LEU A 124 -7.24 10.62 -11.63
CA LEU A 124 -7.31 11.91 -10.95
C LEU A 124 -5.91 12.41 -10.56
N ASN A 125 -5.09 11.54 -9.99
CA ASN A 125 -3.71 11.85 -9.58
C ASN A 125 -2.82 10.62 -9.75
N LEU A 126 -1.60 10.80 -10.26
CA LEU A 126 -0.63 9.73 -10.49
C LEU A 126 -0.22 8.99 -9.21
N GLY A 127 -0.30 9.65 -8.05
CA GLY A 127 -0.02 9.03 -6.75
C GLY A 127 -0.99 7.91 -6.35
N ARG A 128 -2.08 7.73 -7.11
CA ARG A 128 -3.03 6.62 -6.93
C ARG A 128 -2.50 5.28 -7.46
N LEU A 129 -1.56 5.33 -8.40
CA LEU A 129 -0.94 4.12 -8.95
C LEU A 129 -0.06 3.45 -7.91
N ASP A 130 -0.10 2.12 -7.87
CA ASP A 130 0.78 1.30 -7.06
C ASP A 130 1.46 0.19 -7.88
N GLU A 131 2.38 -0.53 -7.26
CA GLU A 131 3.13 -1.59 -7.94
C GLU A 131 2.23 -2.74 -8.38
N THR A 132 1.19 -3.06 -7.59
CA THR A 132 0.24 -4.11 -7.93
C THR A 132 -0.45 -3.81 -9.24
N PHE A 133 -0.94 -2.58 -9.38
CA PHE A 133 -1.59 -2.12 -10.61
C PHE A 133 -0.65 -2.26 -11.82
N LEU A 134 0.59 -1.78 -11.70
CA LEU A 134 1.55 -1.75 -12.80
C LEU A 134 2.05 -3.15 -13.18
N VAL A 135 2.36 -3.99 -12.20
CA VAL A 135 2.82 -5.38 -12.44
C VAL A 135 1.69 -6.23 -13.03
N ARG A 136 0.45 -6.04 -12.56
CA ARG A 136 -0.72 -6.72 -13.14
C ARG A 136 -0.95 -6.35 -14.60
N LEU A 137 -0.74 -5.10 -15.00
CA LEU A 137 -0.81 -4.72 -16.42
C LEU A 137 0.15 -5.54 -17.29
N VAL A 138 1.37 -5.76 -16.78
CA VAL A 138 2.36 -6.60 -17.48
C VAL A 138 1.92 -8.07 -17.50
N ALA A 139 1.38 -8.59 -16.41
CA ALA A 139 0.85 -9.95 -16.34
C ALA A 139 -0.32 -10.17 -17.32
N GLU A 140 -1.13 -9.14 -17.58
CA GLU A 140 -2.23 -9.14 -18.56
C GLU A 140 -1.75 -8.90 -20.02
N GLY A 141 -0.43 -8.85 -20.24
CA GLY A 141 0.15 -8.81 -21.57
C GLY A 141 0.58 -7.43 -22.07
N ALA A 142 0.59 -6.40 -21.21
CA ALA A 142 1.19 -5.13 -21.58
C ALA A 142 2.69 -5.30 -21.87
N GLN A 143 3.14 -4.76 -22.99
CA GLN A 143 4.54 -4.77 -23.42
C GLN A 143 5.31 -3.56 -22.87
N GLY A 144 4.61 -2.60 -22.28
CA GLY A 144 5.13 -1.43 -21.61
C GLY A 144 4.02 -0.58 -21.00
N ALA A 145 4.40 0.34 -20.14
CA ALA A 145 3.53 1.40 -19.69
C ALA A 145 4.30 2.72 -19.65
N THR A 146 3.69 3.78 -20.17
CA THR A 146 4.25 5.14 -20.16
C THR A 146 3.38 6.02 -19.28
N ILE A 147 3.95 6.55 -18.20
CA ILE A 147 3.27 7.46 -17.31
C ILE A 147 3.68 8.89 -17.66
N VAL A 148 2.74 9.67 -18.16
CA VAL A 148 3.00 11.06 -18.54
C VAL A 148 2.89 11.94 -17.31
N ALA A 149 4.02 12.42 -16.83
CA ALA A 149 4.18 13.10 -15.55
C ALA A 149 5.13 14.31 -15.68
N PRO A 150 4.76 15.37 -16.43
CA PRO A 150 5.58 16.57 -16.55
C PRO A 150 5.81 17.21 -15.18
N ALA A 151 6.96 17.84 -15.00
CA ALA A 151 7.24 18.63 -13.82
C ALA A 151 6.20 19.74 -13.65
N SER A 152 5.68 19.92 -12.44
CA SER A 152 4.62 20.87 -12.16
C SER A 152 4.94 21.74 -10.95
N GLN A 153 4.46 22.98 -10.97
CA GLN A 153 4.45 23.84 -9.78
C GLN A 153 3.21 23.62 -8.89
N ASP A 154 2.23 22.87 -9.38
CA ASP A 154 1.10 22.45 -8.59
C ASP A 154 1.54 21.35 -7.61
N GLU A 155 1.36 21.60 -6.31
CA GLU A 155 1.81 20.70 -5.24
C GLU A 155 1.17 19.30 -5.32
N LEU A 156 -0.08 19.22 -5.76
CA LEU A 156 -0.79 17.96 -5.90
C LEU A 156 -0.23 17.09 -7.04
N LEU A 157 -0.01 17.72 -8.20
CA LEU A 157 0.56 17.02 -9.35
C LEU A 157 2.00 16.60 -9.09
N GLU A 158 2.80 17.45 -8.46
CA GLU A 158 4.19 17.14 -8.13
C GLU A 158 4.30 16.05 -7.07
N ALA A 159 3.46 16.06 -6.03
CA ALA A 159 3.40 14.97 -5.06
C ALA A 159 3.01 13.64 -5.70
N GLY A 160 2.06 13.66 -6.64
CA GLY A 160 1.68 12.50 -7.45
C GLY A 160 2.85 11.98 -8.28
N ARG A 161 3.58 12.89 -8.96
CA ARG A 161 4.78 12.59 -9.74
C ARG A 161 5.87 11.94 -8.88
N MET A 162 6.13 12.51 -7.71
CA MET A 162 7.12 11.96 -6.77
C MET A 162 6.72 10.57 -6.24
N MET A 163 5.44 10.34 -5.96
CA MET A 163 4.95 9.05 -5.52
C MET A 163 5.07 8.01 -6.62
N VAL A 164 4.58 8.31 -7.83
CA VAL A 164 4.61 7.36 -8.94
C VAL A 164 6.05 7.02 -9.37
N ALA A 165 7.00 7.95 -9.24
CA ALA A 165 8.40 7.67 -9.49
C ALA A 165 8.96 6.57 -8.55
N LYS A 166 8.61 6.62 -7.26
CA LYS A 166 8.96 5.55 -6.30
C LYS A 166 8.29 4.23 -6.66
N VAL A 167 7.03 4.28 -7.06
CA VAL A 167 6.25 3.10 -7.48
C VAL A 167 6.86 2.47 -8.74
N CYS A 168 7.17 3.25 -9.77
CA CYS A 168 7.78 2.75 -11.00
C CYS A 168 9.14 2.10 -10.75
N ASN A 169 9.98 2.73 -9.93
CA ASN A 169 11.28 2.15 -9.56
C ASN A 169 11.10 0.79 -8.88
N SER A 170 10.18 0.69 -7.93
CA SER A 170 9.88 -0.56 -7.21
C SER A 170 9.27 -1.61 -8.15
N ALA A 171 8.30 -1.24 -9.00
CA ALA A 171 7.69 -2.14 -9.97
C ALA A 171 8.70 -2.67 -10.99
N ASN A 172 9.56 -1.79 -11.54
CA ASN A 172 10.62 -2.19 -12.47
C ASN A 172 11.67 -3.11 -11.81
N ALA A 173 11.98 -2.91 -10.53
CA ALA A 173 12.85 -3.79 -9.78
C ALA A 173 12.23 -5.20 -9.63
N LEU A 174 10.93 -5.28 -9.32
CA LEU A 174 10.20 -6.53 -9.24
C LEU A 174 10.12 -7.24 -10.61
N LEU A 175 9.72 -6.53 -11.66
CA LEU A 175 9.67 -7.06 -13.03
C LEU A 175 11.02 -7.62 -13.45
N GLY A 176 12.09 -6.87 -13.23
CA GLY A 176 13.46 -7.32 -13.54
C GLY A 176 13.89 -8.52 -12.72
N ALA A 177 13.53 -8.58 -11.43
CA ALA A 177 13.84 -9.72 -10.57
C ALA A 177 13.09 -10.99 -10.99
N TRP A 178 11.91 -10.87 -11.60
CA TRP A 178 11.14 -11.98 -12.18
C TRP A 178 11.47 -12.25 -13.66
N GLY A 179 12.55 -11.67 -14.18
CA GLY A 179 13.05 -11.94 -15.54
C GLY A 179 12.26 -11.26 -16.65
N SER A 180 11.34 -10.37 -16.34
CA SER A 180 10.63 -9.56 -17.34
C SER A 180 11.55 -8.51 -17.95
N THR A 181 11.48 -8.36 -19.27
CA THR A 181 12.14 -7.26 -20.01
C THR A 181 11.25 -6.03 -20.19
N VAL A 182 9.99 -6.14 -19.80
CA VAL A 182 9.01 -5.04 -19.86
C VAL A 182 9.43 -3.92 -18.91
N ARG A 183 9.26 -2.68 -19.36
CA ARG A 183 9.57 -1.48 -18.60
C ARG A 183 8.36 -0.59 -18.42
N ILE A 184 8.34 0.10 -17.30
CA ILE A 184 7.38 1.14 -16.97
C ILE A 184 8.17 2.44 -16.91
N ASP A 185 7.89 3.33 -17.84
CA ASP A 185 8.63 4.57 -18.02
C ASP A 185 7.82 5.79 -17.58
N ILE A 186 8.51 6.82 -17.14
CA ILE A 186 7.94 8.13 -16.86
C ILE A 186 8.43 9.08 -17.93
N ALA A 187 7.52 9.81 -18.55
CA ALA A 187 7.80 10.76 -19.61
C ALA A 187 7.19 12.14 -19.27
N ASP A 188 7.82 13.19 -19.74
CA ASP A 188 7.28 14.55 -19.61
C ASP A 188 6.27 14.89 -20.70
N GLU A 189 6.29 14.15 -21.83
CA GLU A 189 5.45 14.36 -23.00
C GLU A 189 4.71 13.08 -23.39
N PHE A 190 3.60 13.23 -24.11
CA PHE A 190 2.86 12.09 -24.65
C PHE A 190 3.63 11.45 -25.82
N PRO A 191 3.70 10.11 -25.86
CA PRO A 191 4.30 9.41 -26.99
C PRO A 191 3.46 9.61 -28.26
N GLU A 192 4.10 9.60 -29.44
CA GLU A 192 3.46 9.79 -30.75
C GLU A 192 2.31 8.80 -31.01
N SER A 193 2.38 7.60 -30.42
CA SER A 193 1.35 6.55 -30.56
C SER A 193 -0.04 6.95 -30.08
N VAL A 194 -0.14 7.95 -29.21
CA VAL A 194 -1.42 8.48 -28.68
C VAL A 194 -1.72 9.89 -29.20
N CYS A 195 -0.82 10.53 -29.94
CA CYS A 195 -1.07 11.83 -30.52
C CYS A 195 -2.03 11.71 -31.71
N LEU A 196 -2.97 12.66 -31.79
CA LEU A 196 -3.85 12.78 -32.96
C LEU A 196 -3.07 13.36 -34.14
N GLY A 197 -3.29 12.81 -35.34
CA GLY A 197 -2.95 13.50 -36.56
C GLY A 197 -3.88 14.70 -36.80
N ASP A 198 -3.64 15.43 -37.86
CA ASP A 198 -4.32 16.70 -38.19
C ASP A 198 -5.87 16.59 -38.30
N ASP A 199 -6.44 15.37 -38.32
CA ASP A 199 -7.83 15.10 -38.65
C ASP A 199 -8.77 14.81 -37.46
N GLY A 200 -8.36 14.95 -36.21
CA GLY A 200 -9.23 14.50 -35.15
C GLY A 200 -9.09 15.23 -33.81
N ALA A 201 -10.10 16.03 -33.45
CA ALA A 201 -10.22 16.55 -32.11
C ALA A 201 -11.08 15.61 -31.24
N THR A 202 -10.50 15.01 -30.19
CA THR A 202 -11.28 14.32 -29.15
C THR A 202 -11.25 15.17 -27.87
N CYS A 203 -12.41 15.41 -27.28
CA CYS A 203 -12.52 16.05 -25.97
C CYS A 203 -12.11 15.10 -24.86
N VAL A 204 -11.54 15.63 -23.79
CA VAL A 204 -11.31 14.86 -22.57
C VAL A 204 -12.67 14.41 -22.02
N PRO A 205 -12.94 13.10 -21.97
CA PRO A 205 -14.22 12.60 -21.52
C PRO A 205 -14.43 12.94 -20.03
N GLU A 206 -15.69 13.03 -19.62
CA GLU A 206 -16.01 13.06 -18.21
C GLU A 206 -15.39 11.83 -17.51
N PRO A 207 -14.83 11.99 -16.32
CA PRO A 207 -14.21 10.89 -15.63
C PRO A 207 -15.23 9.79 -15.33
N TYR A 208 -14.93 8.56 -15.68
CA TYR A 208 -15.83 7.41 -15.43
C TYR A 208 -16.19 7.22 -13.95
N TRP A 209 -15.36 7.72 -13.03
CA TRP A 209 -15.66 7.70 -11.59
C TRP A 209 -16.74 8.70 -11.20
N ARG A 210 -17.03 9.73 -11.99
CA ARG A 210 -18.17 10.62 -11.74
C ARG A 210 -19.53 9.92 -11.94
N GLU A 211 -19.63 9.03 -12.92
CA GLU A 211 -20.86 8.27 -13.19
C GLU A 211 -21.23 7.35 -12.03
N HIS A 212 -20.26 6.94 -11.22
CA HIS A 212 -20.40 6.02 -10.10
C HIS A 212 -20.33 6.68 -8.72
N ALA A 213 -20.15 7.99 -8.68
CA ALA A 213 -19.95 8.77 -7.45
C ALA A 213 -21.10 8.63 -6.42
N SER A 214 -22.32 8.36 -6.89
CA SER A 214 -23.51 8.23 -6.03
C SER A 214 -23.56 6.92 -5.22
N ALA A 215 -22.68 5.96 -5.49
CA ALA A 215 -22.73 4.63 -4.88
C ALA A 215 -21.79 4.50 -3.66
N CYS A 216 -20.87 5.46 -3.44
CA CYS A 216 -19.91 5.38 -2.35
C CYS A 216 -20.27 6.36 -1.23
N PRO A 217 -20.38 5.94 0.03
CA PRO A 217 -20.57 6.85 1.16
C PRO A 217 -19.30 7.70 1.35
N ALA A 218 -19.48 8.94 1.81
CA ALA A 218 -18.44 9.95 1.92
C ALA A 218 -17.18 9.49 2.68
N THR A 219 -17.33 8.67 3.68
CA THR A 219 -16.23 7.94 4.37
C THR A 219 -16.83 6.75 5.10
N ILE A 220 -16.30 5.56 4.85
CA ILE A 220 -16.65 4.39 5.65
C ILE A 220 -15.59 4.25 6.73
N ASP A 221 -15.98 4.53 7.97
CA ASP A 221 -15.16 4.23 9.12
C ASP A 221 -15.60 2.90 9.73
N THR A 222 -14.75 1.90 9.63
CA THR A 222 -15.05 0.56 10.13
C THR A 222 -14.78 0.41 11.63
N ARG A 223 -14.54 1.52 12.37
CA ARG A 223 -14.23 1.47 13.81
C ARG A 223 -15.36 0.93 14.68
N ASP A 224 -16.62 1.17 14.32
CA ASP A 224 -17.73 1.01 15.26
C ASP A 224 -18.31 -0.40 15.40
N SER A 225 -18.29 -1.23 14.35
CA SER A 225 -18.94 -2.55 14.44
C SER A 225 -17.99 -3.73 14.62
N ASP A 226 -16.83 -3.70 13.96
CA ASP A 226 -15.91 -4.83 13.86
C ASP A 226 -14.58 -4.63 14.58
N PHE A 227 -14.19 -3.36 14.83
CA PHE A 227 -12.89 -3.02 15.40
C PHE A 227 -12.62 -3.75 16.72
N PHE A 228 -13.58 -3.68 17.64
CA PHE A 228 -13.42 -4.30 18.97
C PHE A 228 -13.49 -5.83 18.92
N GLN A 229 -14.19 -6.41 17.94
CA GLN A 229 -14.16 -7.86 17.75
C GLN A 229 -12.85 -8.34 17.17
N ARG A 230 -12.24 -7.55 16.28
CA ARG A 230 -11.01 -7.91 15.56
C ARG A 230 -9.73 -7.59 16.32
N MET A 231 -9.78 -6.75 17.34
CA MET A 231 -8.63 -6.44 18.20
C MET A 231 -8.54 -7.35 19.43
N LYS A 232 -9.24 -8.47 19.44
CA LYS A 232 -9.09 -9.49 20.50
C LYS A 232 -7.71 -10.13 20.40
N VAL A 233 -7.05 -10.28 21.57
CA VAL A 233 -5.84 -11.09 21.64
C VAL A 233 -6.22 -12.55 21.39
N LEU A 234 -5.56 -13.16 20.42
CA LEU A 234 -5.77 -14.55 20.06
C LEU A 234 -5.14 -15.48 21.10
N PRO A 235 -5.50 -16.80 21.15
CA PRO A 235 -4.95 -17.75 22.12
C PRO A 235 -3.41 -17.86 22.07
N ASP A 236 -2.80 -17.58 20.94
CA ASP A 236 -1.34 -17.56 20.74
C ASP A 236 -0.67 -16.27 21.25
N GLY A 237 -1.46 -15.31 21.74
CA GLY A 237 -0.98 -14.03 22.23
C GLY A 237 -0.80 -12.95 21.17
N THR A 238 -1.26 -13.17 19.93
CA THR A 238 -1.21 -12.19 18.86
C THR A 238 -2.50 -11.38 18.71
N LEU A 239 -2.45 -10.28 17.99
CA LEU A 239 -3.64 -9.62 17.45
C LEU A 239 -3.98 -10.23 16.09
N PRO A 240 -5.25 -10.14 15.64
CA PRO A 240 -5.65 -10.66 14.34
C PRO A 240 -4.78 -10.13 13.21
N HIS A 241 -4.41 -11.00 12.30
CA HIS A 241 -3.59 -10.69 11.14
C HIS A 241 -4.46 -10.35 9.93
N PHE A 242 -3.92 -9.54 9.04
CA PHE A 242 -4.54 -9.19 7.78
C PHE A 242 -3.46 -9.01 6.71
N ILE A 243 -3.50 -9.84 5.68
CA ILE A 243 -2.67 -9.66 4.49
C ILE A 243 -3.47 -8.81 3.51
N PRO A 244 -2.93 -7.68 3.02
CA PRO A 244 -3.64 -6.84 2.06
C PRO A 244 -3.90 -7.56 0.73
N ASP A 245 -5.12 -7.46 0.19
CA ASP A 245 -5.52 -8.07 -1.09
C ASP A 245 -4.55 -7.69 -2.22
N ARG A 246 -4.07 -6.44 -2.23
CA ARG A 246 -3.03 -5.99 -3.18
C ARG A 246 -1.74 -6.83 -3.14
N ARG A 247 -1.41 -7.45 -1.99
CA ARG A 247 -0.24 -8.32 -1.89
C ARG A 247 -0.47 -9.66 -2.54
N GLU A 248 -1.66 -10.21 -2.36
CA GLU A 248 -2.07 -11.45 -3.00
C GLU A 248 -2.13 -11.25 -4.51
N GLU A 249 -2.81 -10.21 -4.98
CA GLU A 249 -2.87 -9.84 -6.40
C GLU A 249 -1.49 -9.60 -7.04
N LEU A 250 -0.58 -8.95 -6.30
CA LEU A 250 0.79 -8.73 -6.76
C LEU A 250 1.57 -10.04 -6.87
N ALA A 251 1.44 -10.92 -5.88
CA ALA A 251 2.08 -12.23 -5.90
C ALA A 251 1.57 -13.07 -7.07
N GLU A 252 0.26 -13.10 -7.31
CA GLU A 252 -0.36 -13.78 -8.46
C GLU A 252 0.16 -13.23 -9.79
N ALA A 253 0.24 -11.91 -9.92
CA ALA A 253 0.77 -11.27 -11.13
C ALA A 253 2.25 -11.61 -11.38
N LEU A 254 3.08 -11.60 -10.33
CA LEU A 254 4.48 -12.01 -10.42
C LEU A 254 4.60 -13.49 -10.82
N PHE A 255 3.76 -14.37 -10.26
CA PHE A 255 3.71 -15.79 -10.65
C PHE A 255 3.32 -15.95 -12.12
N ALA A 256 2.39 -15.17 -12.63
CA ALA A 256 1.98 -15.21 -14.04
C ALA A 256 3.11 -14.75 -14.98
N ILE A 257 3.96 -13.82 -14.54
CA ILE A 257 5.12 -13.34 -15.31
C ILE A 257 6.22 -14.40 -15.35
N GLY A 258 6.47 -15.10 -14.23
CA GLY A 258 7.49 -16.13 -14.19
C GLY A 258 7.99 -16.47 -12.79
N THR A 259 9.22 -16.97 -12.72
CA THR A 259 9.93 -17.28 -11.47
C THR A 259 11.07 -16.30 -11.26
N PRO A 260 11.49 -16.05 -10.00
CA PRO A 260 12.62 -15.17 -9.75
C PRO A 260 13.88 -15.59 -10.53
N SER A 261 14.47 -14.65 -11.22
CA SER A 261 15.74 -14.80 -11.95
C SER A 261 16.93 -14.14 -11.25
N GLN A 262 16.64 -13.30 -10.23
CA GLN A 262 17.61 -12.66 -9.37
C GLN A 262 17.42 -13.14 -7.94
N THR A 263 18.52 -13.17 -7.18
CA THR A 263 18.47 -13.61 -5.78
C THR A 263 17.91 -12.54 -4.86
N GLN A 264 18.09 -11.27 -5.17
CA GLN A 264 17.69 -10.16 -4.30
C GLN A 264 16.92 -9.09 -5.08
N VAL A 265 15.96 -8.48 -4.40
CA VAL A 265 15.20 -7.34 -4.91
C VAL A 265 15.08 -6.26 -3.84
N ALA A 266 15.40 -5.03 -4.23
CA ALA A 266 15.13 -3.85 -3.41
C ALA A 266 13.71 -3.36 -3.68
N THR A 267 12.89 -3.29 -2.65
CA THR A 267 11.49 -2.89 -2.80
C THR A 267 10.97 -2.16 -1.57
N ARG A 268 10.07 -1.22 -1.77
CA ARG A 268 9.37 -0.58 -0.66
C ARG A 268 8.26 -1.45 -0.06
N LEU A 269 7.90 -2.54 -0.71
CA LEU A 269 6.73 -3.35 -0.40
C LEU A 269 7.02 -4.46 0.61
N TRP A 270 8.14 -5.15 0.51
CA TRP A 270 8.54 -6.22 1.40
C TRP A 270 9.72 -5.81 2.27
N GLY A 271 9.83 -6.42 3.43
CA GLY A 271 10.94 -6.23 4.33
C GLY A 271 11.55 -7.56 4.76
N HIS A 272 12.87 -7.62 4.85
CA HIS A 272 13.58 -8.69 5.50
C HIS A 272 13.90 -8.29 6.94
N VAL A 273 13.34 -9.00 7.90
CA VAL A 273 13.54 -8.76 9.34
C VAL A 273 14.74 -9.56 9.82
N THR A 274 15.68 -8.90 10.49
CA THR A 274 16.75 -9.55 11.24
C THR A 274 16.60 -9.27 12.73
N ILE A 275 16.90 -10.26 13.56
CA ILE A 275 16.78 -10.15 15.01
C ILE A 275 18.14 -10.47 15.65
N ASP A 276 18.70 -9.48 16.33
CA ASP A 276 19.90 -9.64 17.14
C ASP A 276 19.60 -10.46 18.39
N SER A 277 20.04 -11.71 18.43
CA SER A 277 19.80 -12.67 19.52
C SER A 277 20.46 -12.27 20.84
N GLU A 278 21.55 -11.50 20.81
CA GLU A 278 22.24 -11.04 22.03
C GLU A 278 21.46 -9.91 22.72
N ARG A 279 20.78 -9.07 21.93
CA ARG A 279 19.95 -7.96 22.42
C ARG A 279 18.52 -8.36 22.67
N CYS A 280 18.03 -9.39 21.98
CA CYS A 280 16.64 -9.80 22.06
C CYS A 280 16.31 -10.39 23.42
N THR A 281 15.26 -9.87 24.07
CA THR A 281 14.81 -10.31 25.38
C THR A 281 13.73 -11.40 25.33
N GLY A 282 13.32 -11.87 24.16
CA GLY A 282 12.26 -12.86 23.99
C GLY A 282 10.85 -12.38 24.38
N CYS A 283 10.62 -11.07 24.49
CA CYS A 283 9.35 -10.50 24.98
C CYS A 283 8.16 -10.64 24.00
N ARG A 284 8.40 -10.99 22.73
CA ARG A 284 7.40 -11.27 21.68
C ARG A 284 6.46 -10.11 21.32
N ILE A 285 6.76 -8.89 21.73
CA ILE A 285 5.94 -7.72 21.38
C ILE A 285 5.89 -7.54 19.85
N CYS A 286 6.99 -7.82 19.13
CA CYS A 286 7.05 -7.79 17.68
C CYS A 286 6.06 -8.77 17.02
N VAL A 287 5.91 -9.97 17.57
CA VAL A 287 4.93 -10.99 17.14
C VAL A 287 3.49 -10.52 17.42
N THR A 288 3.22 -10.07 18.66
CA THR A 288 1.89 -9.63 19.08
C THR A 288 1.32 -8.53 18.19
N PHE A 289 2.14 -7.60 17.72
CA PHE A 289 1.70 -6.42 16.97
C PHE A 289 1.98 -6.49 15.47
N CYS A 290 2.54 -7.58 14.95
CA CYS A 290 2.68 -7.75 13.52
C CYS A 290 1.29 -7.73 12.85
N PRO A 291 1.01 -6.81 11.91
CA PRO A 291 -0.33 -6.69 11.34
C PRO A 291 -0.67 -7.82 10.38
N THR A 292 0.32 -8.46 9.77
CA THR A 292 0.14 -9.47 8.74
C THR A 292 0.47 -10.90 9.19
N GLY A 293 1.05 -11.05 10.39
CA GLY A 293 1.54 -12.36 10.83
C GLY A 293 2.89 -12.76 10.25
N ALA A 294 3.57 -11.85 9.55
CA ALA A 294 4.93 -12.11 9.04
C ALA A 294 5.94 -12.48 10.13
N LEU A 295 5.64 -12.15 11.39
CA LEU A 295 6.38 -12.58 12.57
C LEU A 295 5.47 -13.44 13.42
N LEU A 296 5.82 -14.71 13.60
CA LEU A 296 5.10 -15.66 14.44
C LEU A 296 6.03 -16.30 15.45
N LYS A 297 5.45 -16.79 16.54
CA LYS A 297 6.15 -17.66 17.48
C LYS A 297 6.25 -19.07 16.90
N TYR A 298 7.41 -19.70 17.05
CA TYR A 298 7.54 -21.13 16.83
C TYR A 298 7.99 -21.85 18.10
N VAL A 299 7.63 -23.15 18.19
CA VAL A 299 8.12 -24.12 19.18
C VAL A 299 8.34 -25.42 18.43
N ASP A 300 9.58 -25.86 18.36
CA ASP A 300 9.96 -27.07 17.65
C ASP A 300 11.12 -27.78 18.34
N GLY A 301 10.95 -29.07 18.66
CA GLY A 301 12.00 -29.91 19.25
C GLY A 301 12.60 -29.40 20.56
N GLY A 302 11.88 -28.57 21.31
CA GLY A 302 12.37 -27.92 22.54
C GLY A 302 13.05 -26.55 22.29
N GLU A 303 13.23 -26.16 21.05
CA GLU A 303 13.64 -24.81 20.67
C GLU A 303 12.42 -23.91 20.55
N THR A 304 12.55 -22.67 21.01
CA THR A 304 11.54 -21.65 20.87
C THR A 304 12.12 -20.39 20.24
N GLY A 305 11.30 -19.65 19.49
CA GLY A 305 11.79 -18.43 18.89
C GLY A 305 10.72 -17.66 18.13
N VAL A 306 11.19 -16.81 17.25
CA VAL A 306 10.37 -16.05 16.30
C VAL A 306 10.71 -16.51 14.90
N GLU A 307 9.68 -16.79 14.12
CA GLU A 307 9.76 -17.12 12.70
C GLU A 307 9.33 -15.90 11.90
N HIS A 308 10.10 -15.54 10.87
CA HIS A 308 9.80 -14.46 9.95
C HIS A 308 9.56 -15.00 8.54
N THR A 309 8.39 -14.66 7.97
CA THR A 309 8.04 -14.94 6.58
C THR A 309 8.12 -13.65 5.76
N PRO A 310 9.16 -13.44 4.94
CA PRO A 310 9.30 -12.22 4.15
C PRO A 310 8.14 -11.97 3.20
N ALA A 311 7.54 -13.02 2.62
CA ALA A 311 6.38 -12.91 1.72
C ALA A 311 5.20 -12.16 2.36
N ASP A 312 4.98 -12.34 3.66
CA ASP A 312 3.89 -11.73 4.41
C ASP A 312 4.28 -10.36 5.00
N CYS A 313 5.56 -9.98 4.94
CA CYS A 313 6.04 -8.73 5.52
C CYS A 313 5.71 -7.54 4.62
N VAL A 314 4.89 -6.61 5.11
CA VAL A 314 4.51 -5.37 4.40
C VAL A 314 5.42 -4.18 4.72
N ARG A 315 6.57 -4.41 5.34
CA ARG A 315 7.57 -3.38 5.69
C ARG A 315 6.97 -2.16 6.43
N CYS A 316 6.05 -2.43 7.33
CA CYS A 316 5.38 -1.37 8.12
C CYS A 316 6.24 -0.82 9.27
N LEU A 317 7.40 -1.41 9.53
CA LEU A 317 8.39 -1.08 10.57
C LEU A 317 7.86 -1.20 12.01
N CYS A 318 6.63 -1.62 12.23
CA CYS A 318 6.03 -1.71 13.56
C CYS A 318 6.89 -2.54 14.54
N CYS A 319 7.40 -3.70 14.11
CA CYS A 319 8.23 -4.58 14.94
C CYS A 319 9.53 -3.90 15.39
N GLN A 320 10.15 -3.09 14.53
CA GLN A 320 11.35 -2.32 14.83
C GLN A 320 11.03 -1.20 15.83
N ASP A 321 9.96 -0.44 15.60
CA ASP A 321 9.57 0.70 16.43
C ASP A 321 9.18 0.29 17.86
N VAL A 322 8.51 -0.87 18.01
CA VAL A 322 8.05 -1.35 19.32
C VAL A 322 9.10 -2.13 20.09
N CYS A 323 10.22 -2.45 19.46
CA CYS A 323 11.30 -3.23 20.09
C CYS A 323 12.10 -2.38 21.06
N ARG A 324 11.79 -2.48 22.37
CA ARG A 324 12.48 -1.72 23.42
C ARG A 324 13.98 -2.05 23.53
N ALA A 325 14.35 -3.27 23.17
CA ALA A 325 15.75 -3.70 23.18
C ALA A 325 16.52 -3.21 21.94
N GLY A 326 15.84 -2.67 20.94
CA GLY A 326 16.44 -2.28 19.66
C GLY A 326 17.12 -3.47 18.96
N ALA A 327 16.56 -4.67 19.13
CA ALA A 327 17.11 -5.91 18.60
C ALA A 327 16.62 -6.21 17.17
N ILE A 328 15.67 -5.45 16.64
CA ILE A 328 15.04 -5.72 15.35
C ILE A 328 15.49 -4.69 14.33
N HIS A 329 15.90 -5.17 13.16
CA HIS A 329 16.18 -4.35 12.00
C HIS A 329 15.40 -4.87 10.79
N VAL A 330 14.83 -3.96 10.01
CA VAL A 330 14.03 -4.28 8.81
C VAL A 330 14.74 -3.72 7.59
N ASN A 331 15.27 -4.62 6.77
CA ASN A 331 15.96 -4.29 5.51
C ASN A 331 14.95 -4.18 4.36
N GLU A 332 15.26 -3.37 3.36
CA GLU A 332 14.45 -3.20 2.15
C GLU A 332 14.89 -4.11 1.00
N VAL A 333 16.04 -4.76 1.14
CA VAL A 333 16.50 -5.77 0.20
C VAL A 333 16.04 -7.12 0.72
N VAL A 334 15.29 -7.84 -0.09
CA VAL A 334 14.66 -9.11 0.25
C VAL A 334 15.09 -10.16 -0.77
N ASP A 335 15.25 -11.40 -0.32
CA ASP A 335 15.45 -12.54 -1.20
C ASP A 335 14.19 -12.77 -2.03
N ALA A 336 14.31 -12.73 -3.34
CA ALA A 336 13.17 -12.84 -4.27
C ALA A 336 12.53 -14.25 -4.21
N GLU A 337 13.33 -15.29 -3.96
CA GLU A 337 12.84 -16.66 -3.82
C GLU A 337 12.05 -16.84 -2.51
N SER A 338 12.47 -16.18 -1.43
CA SER A 338 11.72 -16.16 -0.17
C SER A 338 10.35 -15.50 -0.33
N ILE A 339 10.23 -14.46 -1.16
CA ILE A 339 8.92 -13.87 -1.52
C ILE A 339 8.09 -14.88 -2.31
N ALA A 340 8.68 -15.52 -3.33
CA ALA A 340 7.97 -16.41 -4.23
C ALA A 340 7.51 -17.71 -3.56
N ARG A 341 8.30 -18.27 -2.64
CA ARG A 341 8.03 -19.56 -1.99
C ARG A 341 7.44 -19.45 -0.60
N GLY A 342 7.39 -18.25 -0.01
CA GLY A 342 6.95 -18.06 1.37
C GLY A 342 7.89 -18.74 2.39
N ALA A 343 9.19 -18.87 2.07
CA ALA A 343 10.15 -19.48 2.97
C ALA A 343 10.31 -18.65 4.24
N ALA A 344 10.23 -19.30 5.38
CA ALA A 344 10.37 -18.66 6.67
C ALA A 344 11.80 -18.80 7.22
N GLU A 345 12.27 -17.76 7.91
CA GLU A 345 13.54 -17.72 8.62
C GLU A 345 13.29 -17.76 10.13
N ARG A 346 14.04 -18.59 10.85
CA ARG A 346 13.87 -18.80 12.29
C ARG A 346 14.98 -18.10 13.09
N PHE A 347 14.56 -17.41 14.13
CA PHE A 347 15.42 -16.75 15.10
C PHE A 347 15.20 -17.41 16.46
N PRO A 348 16.10 -18.30 16.91
CA PRO A 348 16.01 -18.91 18.23
C PRO A 348 16.08 -17.85 19.34
N MET A 349 15.25 -18.03 20.35
CA MET A 349 15.18 -17.12 21.49
C MET A 349 15.64 -17.83 22.78
N PRO A 350 16.16 -17.08 23.76
CA PRO A 350 16.44 -17.65 25.07
C PRO A 350 15.21 -18.32 25.70
N ASP A 351 15.43 -19.41 26.43
CA ASP A 351 14.38 -20.22 27.02
C ASP A 351 13.33 -19.41 27.80
N GLU A 352 12.07 -19.77 27.63
CA GLU A 352 10.91 -19.12 28.27
C GLU A 352 10.99 -19.04 29.80
N ALA A 353 11.82 -19.86 30.44
CA ALA A 353 11.97 -19.89 31.91
C ALA A 353 12.36 -18.52 32.50
N GLN A 354 13.00 -17.66 31.72
CA GLN A 354 13.36 -16.29 32.13
C GLN A 354 12.26 -15.26 31.88
N PHE A 355 11.28 -15.55 31.02
CA PHE A 355 10.21 -14.63 30.62
C PHE A 355 8.82 -15.25 30.84
N ARG A 356 8.46 -15.52 32.09
CA ARG A 356 7.08 -15.88 32.47
C ARG A 356 6.16 -14.67 32.35
N SER A 357 5.83 -14.27 31.14
CA SER A 357 4.64 -13.46 30.92
C SER A 357 3.44 -14.40 30.95
N ASN A 358 2.73 -14.48 32.08
CA ASN A 358 1.39 -15.07 32.06
C ASN A 358 0.50 -14.26 31.09
N GLY A 359 -0.53 -14.86 30.49
CA GLY A 359 -1.40 -14.18 29.52
C GLY A 359 -1.93 -12.83 29.99
N LYS A 360 -2.18 -12.66 31.31
CA LYS A 360 -2.54 -11.38 31.93
C LYS A 360 -1.50 -10.28 31.73
N SER A 361 -0.21 -10.61 31.69
CA SER A 361 0.88 -9.65 31.43
C SER A 361 0.84 -9.15 29.99
N ILE A 362 0.60 -10.03 29.04
CA ILE A 362 0.47 -9.67 27.61
C ILE A 362 -0.75 -8.78 27.40
N ILE A 363 -1.91 -9.16 27.95
CA ILE A 363 -3.13 -8.37 27.84
C ILE A 363 -2.95 -6.97 28.44
N ASN A 364 -2.32 -6.86 29.62
CA ASN A 364 -2.04 -5.57 30.21
C ASN A 364 -1.06 -4.73 29.40
N ALA A 365 -0.07 -5.35 28.74
CA ALA A 365 0.84 -4.68 27.83
C ALA A 365 0.07 -4.17 26.59
N VAL A 366 -0.77 -5.01 25.99
CA VAL A 366 -1.61 -4.64 24.84
C VAL A 366 -2.54 -3.50 25.20
N ARG A 367 -3.26 -3.57 26.33
CA ARG A 367 -4.13 -2.49 26.81
C ARG A 367 -3.39 -1.16 26.96
N LYS A 368 -2.20 -1.18 27.57
CA LYS A 368 -1.36 0.01 27.73
C LYS A 368 -0.90 0.58 26.39
N MET A 369 -0.62 -0.27 25.42
CA MET A 369 -0.09 0.13 24.11
C MET A 369 -1.19 0.61 23.17
N THR A 370 -2.37 0.05 23.24
CA THR A 370 -3.53 0.42 22.40
C THR A 370 -4.40 1.51 23.03
N LYS A 371 -4.20 1.84 24.32
CA LYS A 371 -5.07 2.74 25.09
C LYS A 371 -6.55 2.35 25.04
N THR A 372 -6.85 1.07 24.94
CA THR A 372 -8.23 0.58 24.96
C THR A 372 -8.43 -0.37 26.12
N ASP A 373 -9.50 -0.16 26.86
CA ASP A 373 -9.93 -1.05 27.96
C ASP A 373 -10.78 -2.23 27.44
N ARG A 374 -11.03 -2.27 26.12
CA ARG A 374 -11.92 -3.24 25.48
C ARG A 374 -11.20 -4.39 24.78
N ILE A 375 -10.02 -4.76 25.25
CA ILE A 375 -9.31 -5.95 24.79
C ILE A 375 -9.66 -7.10 25.74
N TYR A 376 -10.26 -8.14 25.18
CA TYR A 376 -10.72 -9.31 25.92
C TYR A 376 -9.90 -10.54 25.57
N GLU A 377 -9.67 -11.40 26.56
CA GLU A 377 -9.26 -12.79 26.36
C GLU A 377 -10.45 -13.61 25.83
N ARG A 378 -10.24 -14.54 24.92
CA ARG A 378 -11.20 -15.60 24.61
C ARG A 378 -11.04 -16.76 25.54
#